data_ef57b7707bd0c62bd457fe4699400188
#
_entry.id   ef57b7707bd0c62bd457fe4699400188
#
_cell.length_a   1.000
_cell.length_b   1.000
_cell.length_c   1.000
_cell.angle_alpha   90.00
_cell.angle_beta   90.00
_cell.angle_gamma   90.00
#
_symmetry.space_group_name_H-M   'P 1'
#
loop_
_entity.id
_entity.type
_entity.pdbx_description
1 polymer ?
#
loop_
_entity_poly.entity_id
_entity_poly.type
_entity_poly.pdbx_seq_one_letter_code
_entity_poly.pdbx_strand_id
1 'polypeptide(L)'
;MRRAAIKAVGAYLPERRLTNQDLEQLVDTSDAWIIERTGIRERRILERGKGTAYMATQAAQAALAKRQVPAEDIDLIVVATITPDYPFPATANLVAHALGARKAWGFDLSAACSGFLYALSIAADAIAVGHVERALVIGADKMSSIIDYQDRATCVIFGDGAGAVLLEPTEEELGVMDYLHFSDGSGCAYLHMKAGGSLLPASVRTVRKRLHYVYQEGRQVFKQAVVQMATVTEQLMQRNGLKPEDIAFFVPHQANRRIIEAVAERLQFPLSKVMINIDRYGNTTAGTLPLCLYDYESELRKGD
;
A
#
# COMPACT_ATOMS: atom_id res chain seq x y z
N MET A 1 -16.78 22.42 8.52
CA MET A 1 -16.54 22.01 7.10
C MET A 1 -16.57 20.49 7.09
N ARG A 2 -17.37 19.87 6.22
CA ARG A 2 -17.47 18.41 6.11
C ARG A 2 -16.13 17.81 5.66
N ARG A 3 -15.62 16.84 6.38
CA ARG A 3 -14.39 16.10 6.09
C ARG A 3 -14.68 14.60 6.07
N ALA A 4 -13.74 13.82 5.56
CA ALA A 4 -13.76 12.36 5.64
C ALA A 4 -12.87 11.89 6.79
N ALA A 5 -13.41 11.05 7.65
CA ALA A 5 -12.63 10.44 8.73
C ALA A 5 -12.52 8.92 8.55
N ILE A 6 -11.37 8.36 8.89
CA ILE A 6 -11.18 6.91 8.99
C ILE A 6 -11.97 6.41 10.19
N LYS A 7 -12.96 5.54 9.98
CA LYS A 7 -13.83 5.00 11.01
C LYS A 7 -13.56 3.54 11.35
N ALA A 8 -12.89 2.83 10.47
CA ALA A 8 -12.42 1.47 10.72
C ALA A 8 -11.24 1.14 9.81
N VAL A 9 -10.39 0.26 10.30
CA VAL A 9 -9.29 -0.34 9.54
C VAL A 9 -9.48 -1.85 9.53
N GLY A 10 -9.33 -2.47 8.37
CA GLY A 10 -9.31 -3.92 8.20
C GLY A 10 -8.08 -4.36 7.46
N ALA A 11 -7.69 -5.60 7.62
CA ALA A 11 -6.52 -6.18 6.97
C ALA A 11 -6.76 -7.62 6.55
N TYR A 12 -6.01 -8.05 5.55
CA TYR A 12 -5.83 -9.45 5.23
C TYR A 12 -4.36 -9.72 4.92
N LEU A 13 -3.80 -10.66 5.63
CA LEU A 13 -2.44 -11.15 5.47
C LEU A 13 -2.50 -12.64 5.17
N PRO A 14 -1.93 -13.12 4.04
CA PRO A 14 -1.86 -14.54 3.75
C PRO A 14 -1.21 -15.34 4.90
N GLU A 15 -1.69 -16.54 5.14
CA GLU A 15 -1.16 -17.40 6.22
C GLU A 15 0.26 -17.88 5.93
N ARG A 16 0.54 -18.20 4.66
CA ARG A 16 1.87 -18.69 4.25
C ARG A 16 2.92 -17.62 4.44
N ARG A 17 3.94 -17.94 5.22
CA ARG A 17 5.16 -17.16 5.38
C ARG A 17 6.24 -17.66 4.46
N LEU A 18 6.96 -16.77 3.84
CA LEU A 18 8.21 -17.02 3.14
C LEU A 18 9.32 -16.35 3.96
N THR A 19 10.11 -17.15 4.66
CA THR A 19 11.19 -16.68 5.52
C THR A 19 12.45 -16.38 4.71
N ASN A 20 13.44 -15.73 5.35
CA ASN A 20 14.73 -15.51 4.73
C ASN A 20 15.46 -16.84 4.51
N GLN A 21 15.30 -17.81 5.43
CA GLN A 21 15.87 -19.16 5.28
C GLN A 21 15.28 -19.90 4.07
N ASP A 22 13.99 -19.71 3.77
CA ASP A 22 13.40 -20.28 2.55
C ASP A 22 14.04 -19.64 1.28
N LEU A 23 14.36 -18.34 1.33
CA LEU A 23 14.99 -17.63 0.21
C LEU A 23 16.44 -18.04 0.00
N GLU A 24 17.16 -18.44 1.04
CA GLU A 24 18.53 -19.00 0.94
C GLU A 24 18.57 -20.27 0.07
N GLN A 25 17.44 -21.00 -0.02
CA GLN A 25 17.32 -22.18 -0.87
C GLN A 25 17.02 -21.83 -2.34
N LEU A 26 16.64 -20.58 -2.64
CA LEU A 26 16.22 -20.15 -3.98
C LEU A 26 17.27 -19.30 -4.69
N VAL A 27 17.99 -18.45 -3.93
CA VAL A 27 18.98 -17.50 -4.47
C VAL A 27 20.19 -17.40 -3.53
N ASP A 28 21.32 -16.96 -4.06
CA ASP A 28 22.56 -16.72 -3.29
C ASP A 28 22.39 -15.52 -2.33
N THR A 29 21.92 -15.79 -1.12
CA THR A 29 21.65 -14.79 -0.07
C THR A 29 21.82 -15.40 1.32
N SER A 30 21.64 -14.59 2.38
CA SER A 30 21.55 -15.05 3.77
C SER A 30 20.55 -14.23 4.56
N ASP A 31 19.98 -14.83 5.63
CA ASP A 31 19.11 -14.12 6.57
C ASP A 31 19.76 -12.85 7.11
N ALA A 32 21.01 -12.94 7.54
CA ALA A 32 21.76 -11.79 8.04
C ALA A 32 21.89 -10.68 6.99
N TRP A 33 22.19 -11.03 5.73
CA TRP A 33 22.30 -10.06 4.64
C TRP A 33 20.97 -9.38 4.33
N ILE A 34 19.86 -10.15 4.29
CA ILE A 34 18.51 -9.59 4.03
C ILE A 34 18.11 -8.64 5.15
N ILE A 35 18.28 -9.03 6.42
CA ILE A 35 17.94 -8.20 7.58
C ILE A 35 18.78 -6.91 7.57
N GLU A 36 20.08 -7.00 7.38
CA GLU A 36 20.97 -5.82 7.34
C GLU A 36 20.57 -4.84 6.24
N ARG A 37 20.18 -5.35 5.06
CA ARG A 37 19.90 -4.52 3.88
C ARG A 37 18.48 -3.99 3.83
N THR A 38 17.50 -4.70 4.40
CA THR A 38 16.09 -4.40 4.22
C THR A 38 15.31 -4.27 5.52
N GLY A 39 15.78 -4.89 6.60
CA GLY A 39 15.03 -5.07 7.85
C GLY A 39 13.97 -6.17 7.78
N ILE A 40 13.83 -6.88 6.67
CA ILE A 40 12.78 -7.88 6.45
C ILE A 40 13.22 -9.23 7.00
N ARG A 41 12.38 -9.88 7.80
CA ARG A 41 12.57 -11.24 8.33
C ARG A 41 11.74 -12.27 7.59
N GLU A 42 10.51 -11.89 7.24
CA GLU A 42 9.58 -12.72 6.50
C GLU A 42 8.65 -11.86 5.62
N ARG A 43 7.98 -12.49 4.67
CA ARG A 43 6.91 -11.90 3.87
C ARG A 43 5.78 -12.90 3.71
N ARG A 44 4.59 -12.40 3.42
CA ARG A 44 3.41 -13.22 3.22
C ARG A 44 3.23 -13.51 1.75
N ILE A 45 2.80 -14.72 1.43
CA ILE A 45 2.58 -15.19 0.05
C ILE A 45 1.18 -15.78 -0.07
N LEU A 46 0.37 -15.19 -0.93
CA LEU A 46 -0.97 -15.68 -1.20
C LEU A 46 -0.91 -17.01 -1.97
N GLU A 47 -1.77 -17.91 -1.59
CA GLU A 47 -1.88 -19.22 -2.23
C GLU A 47 -2.27 -19.11 -3.72
N ARG A 48 -1.95 -20.15 -4.48
CA ARG A 48 -2.32 -20.22 -5.90
C ARG A 48 -3.84 -20.27 -6.06
N GLY A 49 -4.34 -19.69 -7.15
CA GLY A 49 -5.78 -19.66 -7.45
C GLY A 49 -6.55 -18.52 -6.78
N LYS A 50 -5.92 -17.75 -5.90
CA LYS A 50 -6.48 -16.51 -5.33
C LYS A 50 -5.73 -15.30 -5.88
N GLY A 51 -6.43 -14.21 -6.11
CA GLY A 51 -5.89 -12.95 -6.63
C GLY A 51 -5.97 -11.80 -5.65
N THR A 52 -5.62 -10.61 -6.11
CA THR A 52 -5.65 -9.38 -5.33
C THR A 52 -7.06 -9.04 -4.85
N ALA A 53 -8.09 -9.26 -5.69
CA ALA A 53 -9.49 -9.05 -5.32
C ALA A 53 -9.91 -9.87 -4.09
N TYR A 54 -9.40 -11.11 -3.96
CA TYR A 54 -9.66 -11.93 -2.77
C TYR A 54 -9.14 -11.25 -1.50
N MET A 55 -7.86 -10.81 -1.48
CA MET A 55 -7.28 -10.15 -0.32
C MET A 55 -7.98 -8.83 0.00
N ALA A 56 -8.25 -8.04 -1.04
CA ALA A 56 -8.97 -6.77 -0.92
C ALA A 56 -10.36 -6.95 -0.30
N THR A 57 -11.11 -7.99 -0.74
CA THR A 57 -12.42 -8.34 -0.19
C THR A 57 -12.34 -8.70 1.29
N GLN A 58 -11.37 -9.55 1.68
CA GLN A 58 -11.20 -9.94 3.08
C GLN A 58 -10.85 -8.74 3.99
N ALA A 59 -9.96 -7.87 3.54
CA ALA A 59 -9.61 -6.64 4.27
C ALA A 59 -10.82 -5.70 4.42
N ALA A 60 -11.60 -5.53 3.35
CA ALA A 60 -12.83 -4.74 3.37
C ALA A 60 -13.88 -5.33 4.31
N GLN A 61 -14.12 -6.65 4.27
CA GLN A 61 -15.03 -7.34 5.19
C GLN A 61 -14.63 -7.12 6.65
N ALA A 62 -13.33 -7.18 6.96
CA ALA A 62 -12.84 -6.94 8.31
C ALA A 62 -13.14 -5.50 8.78
N ALA A 63 -12.94 -4.49 7.91
CA ALA A 63 -13.25 -3.10 8.22
C ALA A 63 -14.76 -2.89 8.44
N LEU A 64 -15.60 -3.44 7.55
CA LEU A 64 -17.07 -3.35 7.64
C LEU A 64 -17.59 -4.03 8.91
N ALA A 65 -17.12 -5.24 9.22
CA ALA A 65 -17.50 -5.97 10.43
C ALA A 65 -17.15 -5.21 11.71
N LYS A 66 -15.97 -4.62 11.77
CA LYS A 66 -15.52 -3.80 12.90
C LYS A 66 -16.42 -2.59 13.13
N ARG A 67 -16.85 -1.91 12.06
CA ARG A 67 -17.73 -0.74 12.12
C ARG A 67 -19.21 -1.11 12.20
N GLN A 68 -19.55 -2.38 11.97
CA GLN A 68 -20.93 -2.88 11.87
C GLN A 68 -21.74 -2.17 10.78
N VAL A 69 -21.10 -1.90 9.63
CA VAL A 69 -21.72 -1.28 8.46
C VAL A 69 -22.02 -2.37 7.43
N PRO A 70 -23.28 -2.48 6.95
CA PRO A 70 -23.62 -3.40 5.88
C PRO A 70 -22.99 -2.96 4.56
N ALA A 71 -22.60 -3.92 3.73
CA ALA A 71 -21.93 -3.63 2.46
C ALA A 71 -22.84 -2.85 1.48
N GLU A 72 -24.15 -3.02 1.58
CA GLU A 72 -25.15 -2.29 0.79
C GLU A 72 -25.12 -0.77 1.03
N ASP A 73 -24.55 -0.33 2.15
CA ASP A 73 -24.44 1.08 2.50
C ASP A 73 -23.21 1.76 1.91
N ILE A 74 -22.32 1.02 1.25
CA ILE A 74 -21.12 1.57 0.62
C ILE A 74 -21.47 2.20 -0.72
N ASP A 75 -21.00 3.44 -0.93
CA ASP A 75 -21.23 4.21 -2.15
C ASP A 75 -20.03 4.13 -3.11
N LEU A 76 -18.79 4.05 -2.57
CA LEU A 76 -17.56 4.08 -3.36
C LEU A 76 -16.58 3.01 -2.88
N ILE A 77 -15.96 2.31 -3.83
CA ILE A 77 -14.84 1.40 -3.58
C ILE A 77 -13.67 1.81 -4.48
N VAL A 78 -12.55 2.20 -3.88
CA VAL A 78 -11.29 2.48 -4.62
C VAL A 78 -10.25 1.45 -4.21
N VAL A 79 -9.73 0.70 -5.17
CA VAL A 79 -8.65 -0.26 -4.95
C VAL A 79 -7.36 0.27 -5.55
N ALA A 80 -6.41 0.60 -4.70
CA ALA A 80 -5.05 0.93 -5.13
C ALA A 80 -4.27 -0.37 -5.34
N THR A 81 -3.93 -0.69 -6.59
CA THR A 81 -3.22 -1.91 -6.96
C THR A 81 -2.44 -1.76 -8.27
N ILE A 82 -1.32 -2.48 -8.39
CA ILE A 82 -0.58 -2.71 -9.64
C ILE A 82 -0.61 -4.18 -10.07
N THR A 83 -1.30 -5.02 -9.31
CA THR A 83 -1.47 -6.45 -9.56
C THR A 83 -2.95 -6.82 -9.60
N PRO A 84 -3.77 -6.16 -10.46
CA PRO A 84 -5.18 -6.49 -10.57
C PRO A 84 -5.36 -7.94 -11.04
N ASP A 85 -6.49 -8.57 -10.69
CA ASP A 85 -6.79 -9.93 -11.16
C ASP A 85 -6.92 -9.98 -12.68
N TYR A 86 -7.42 -8.93 -13.28
CA TYR A 86 -7.60 -8.76 -14.72
C TYR A 86 -7.26 -7.33 -15.16
N PRO A 87 -6.85 -7.10 -16.42
CA PRO A 87 -6.77 -5.73 -16.96
C PRO A 87 -8.12 -4.99 -16.93
N PHE A 88 -9.21 -5.72 -17.08
CA PHE A 88 -10.61 -5.34 -16.85
C PHE A 88 -11.48 -6.60 -16.67
N PRO A 89 -12.58 -6.59 -15.90
CA PRO A 89 -13.07 -5.47 -15.11
C PRO A 89 -12.12 -5.08 -13.99
N ALA A 90 -12.32 -3.88 -13.41
CA ALA A 90 -11.53 -3.39 -12.28
C ALA A 90 -11.66 -4.33 -11.07
N THR A 91 -10.59 -4.44 -10.28
CA THR A 91 -10.57 -5.19 -9.01
C THR A 91 -11.64 -4.68 -8.05
N ALA A 92 -11.89 -3.35 -8.04
CA ALA A 92 -12.95 -2.74 -7.26
C ALA A 92 -14.33 -3.32 -7.56
N ASN A 93 -14.63 -3.65 -8.83
CA ASN A 93 -15.91 -4.26 -9.21
C ASN A 93 -16.01 -5.72 -8.72
N LEU A 94 -14.91 -6.46 -8.72
CA LEU A 94 -14.86 -7.82 -8.16
C LEU A 94 -15.10 -7.77 -6.65
N VAL A 95 -14.49 -6.82 -5.96
CA VAL A 95 -14.68 -6.59 -4.52
C VAL A 95 -16.13 -6.20 -4.23
N ALA A 96 -16.71 -5.25 -4.98
CA ALA A 96 -18.10 -4.83 -4.81
C ALA A 96 -19.08 -6.02 -4.96
N HIS A 97 -18.86 -6.85 -5.98
CA HIS A 97 -19.65 -8.06 -6.19
C HIS A 97 -19.52 -9.05 -5.04
N ALA A 98 -18.29 -9.34 -4.60
CA ALA A 98 -18.01 -10.30 -3.53
C ALA A 98 -18.54 -9.85 -2.16
N LEU A 99 -18.59 -8.53 -1.91
CA LEU A 99 -19.18 -7.95 -0.69
C LEU A 99 -20.71 -7.87 -0.74
N GLY A 100 -21.32 -7.90 -1.91
CA GLY A 100 -22.73 -7.56 -2.09
C GLY A 100 -23.02 -6.06 -2.07
N ALA A 101 -22.03 -5.21 -2.30
CA ALA A 101 -22.14 -3.74 -2.31
C ALA A 101 -22.78 -3.24 -3.63
N ARG A 102 -24.08 -3.50 -3.82
CA ARG A 102 -24.79 -3.37 -5.09
C ARG A 102 -24.91 -1.93 -5.61
N LYS A 103 -24.92 -0.94 -4.74
CA LYS A 103 -24.99 0.47 -5.13
C LYS A 103 -23.62 1.13 -5.30
N ALA A 104 -22.57 0.48 -4.82
CA ALA A 104 -21.24 1.03 -4.89
C ALA A 104 -20.76 1.11 -6.34
N TRP A 105 -20.26 2.28 -6.74
CA TRP A 105 -19.40 2.41 -7.91
C TRP A 105 -17.95 2.31 -7.48
N GLY A 106 -17.06 1.97 -8.39
CA GLY A 106 -15.65 1.80 -8.00
C GLY A 106 -14.72 1.71 -9.20
N PHE A 107 -13.43 1.85 -8.90
CA PHE A 107 -12.35 1.79 -9.87
C PHE A 107 -11.03 1.38 -9.21
N ASP A 108 -10.08 0.89 -10.03
CA ASP A 108 -8.72 0.65 -9.62
C ASP A 108 -7.88 1.89 -9.87
N LEU A 109 -6.96 2.18 -8.93
CA LEU A 109 -6.00 3.26 -9.03
C LEU A 109 -4.59 2.69 -9.10
N SER A 110 -3.90 2.93 -10.23
CA SER A 110 -2.53 2.48 -10.46
C SER A 110 -1.53 3.60 -10.19
N ALA A 111 -0.98 3.64 -8.97
CA ALA A 111 0.10 4.53 -8.56
C ALA A 111 1.11 3.84 -7.65
N ALA A 112 1.20 2.50 -7.75
CA ALA A 112 2.10 1.65 -6.97
C ALA A 112 2.08 2.00 -5.47
N CYS A 113 3.24 2.23 -4.87
CA CYS A 113 3.39 2.49 -3.44
C CYS A 113 2.66 3.77 -2.96
N SER A 114 2.41 4.74 -3.84
CA SER A 114 1.64 5.96 -3.52
C SER A 114 0.12 5.76 -3.70
N GLY A 115 -0.30 4.63 -4.27
CA GLY A 115 -1.68 4.38 -4.67
C GLY A 115 -2.69 4.54 -3.54
N PHE A 116 -2.37 4.04 -2.34
CA PHE A 116 -3.27 4.16 -1.20
C PHE A 116 -3.52 5.63 -0.81
N LEU A 117 -2.50 6.47 -0.79
CA LEU A 117 -2.66 7.90 -0.45
C LEU A 117 -3.46 8.65 -1.51
N TYR A 118 -3.24 8.33 -2.79
CA TYR A 118 -4.03 8.93 -3.88
C TYR A 118 -5.50 8.49 -3.80
N ALA A 119 -5.75 7.21 -3.54
CA ALA A 119 -7.10 6.69 -3.35
C ALA A 119 -7.80 7.31 -2.13
N LEU A 120 -7.05 7.50 -1.03
CA LEU A 120 -7.53 8.12 0.20
C LEU A 120 -7.98 9.57 -0.06
N SER A 121 -7.17 10.37 -0.75
CA SER A 121 -7.50 11.77 -1.04
C SER A 121 -8.71 11.88 -1.96
N ILE A 122 -8.79 11.08 -3.03
CA ILE A 122 -9.93 11.09 -3.95
C ILE A 122 -11.23 10.73 -3.23
N ALA A 123 -11.21 9.69 -2.40
CA ALA A 123 -12.38 9.30 -1.62
C ALA A 123 -12.76 10.35 -0.57
N ALA A 124 -11.77 10.98 0.06
CA ALA A 124 -12.00 12.05 1.02
C ALA A 124 -12.64 13.28 0.38
N ASP A 125 -12.19 13.67 -0.82
CA ASP A 125 -12.78 14.77 -1.58
C ASP A 125 -14.23 14.45 -2.00
N ALA A 126 -14.51 13.23 -2.45
CA ALA A 126 -15.86 12.80 -2.81
C ALA A 126 -16.84 12.87 -1.62
N ILE A 127 -16.36 12.55 -0.41
CA ILE A 127 -17.13 12.70 0.83
C ILE A 127 -17.29 14.18 1.20
N ALA A 128 -16.23 14.96 1.12
CA ALA A 128 -16.23 16.37 1.51
C ALA A 128 -17.23 17.20 0.67
N VAL A 129 -17.32 16.92 -0.64
CA VAL A 129 -18.28 17.59 -1.53
C VAL A 129 -19.69 16.99 -1.47
N GLY A 130 -19.91 15.91 -0.72
CA GLY A 130 -21.24 15.33 -0.48
C GLY A 130 -21.74 14.35 -1.55
N HIS A 131 -20.88 13.90 -2.47
CA HIS A 131 -21.27 12.88 -3.46
C HIS A 131 -21.24 11.46 -2.92
N VAL A 132 -20.53 11.22 -1.84
CA VAL A 132 -20.33 9.92 -1.20
C VAL A 132 -20.51 10.07 0.31
N GLU A 133 -21.22 9.14 0.93
CA GLU A 133 -21.34 9.04 2.39
C GLU A 133 -20.36 8.03 2.97
N ARG A 134 -20.19 6.90 2.30
CA ARG A 134 -19.29 5.83 2.75
C ARG A 134 -18.40 5.34 1.63
N ALA A 135 -17.10 5.38 1.86
CA ALA A 135 -16.11 4.89 0.91
C ALA A 135 -15.20 3.83 1.55
N LEU A 136 -14.95 2.75 0.83
CA LEU A 136 -13.87 1.82 1.11
C LEU A 136 -12.65 2.20 0.26
N VAL A 137 -11.54 2.46 0.93
CA VAL A 137 -10.24 2.69 0.29
C VAL A 137 -9.34 1.51 0.65
N ILE A 138 -8.87 0.81 -0.37
CA ILE A 138 -8.16 -0.47 -0.21
C ILE A 138 -6.82 -0.37 -0.91
N GLY A 139 -5.73 -0.68 -0.20
CA GLY A 139 -4.42 -0.92 -0.79
C GLY A 139 -4.15 -2.42 -0.79
N ALA A 140 -3.98 -3.02 -1.95
CA ALA A 140 -3.83 -4.47 -2.08
C ALA A 140 -2.95 -4.85 -3.27
N ASP A 141 -1.95 -5.69 -3.04
CA ASP A 141 -1.12 -6.23 -4.10
C ASP A 141 -0.72 -7.69 -3.85
N LYS A 142 -0.82 -8.51 -4.89
CA LYS A 142 -0.21 -9.83 -4.96
C LYS A 142 1.13 -9.74 -5.67
N MET A 143 2.13 -9.20 -4.97
CA MET A 143 3.46 -8.98 -5.55
C MET A 143 4.13 -10.28 -5.97
N SER A 144 3.86 -11.39 -5.28
CA SER A 144 4.40 -12.71 -5.63
C SER A 144 4.05 -13.17 -7.06
N SER A 145 3.01 -12.58 -7.68
CA SER A 145 2.63 -12.88 -9.07
C SER A 145 3.54 -12.26 -10.12
N ILE A 146 4.27 -11.19 -9.76
CA ILE A 146 5.14 -10.43 -10.65
C ILE A 146 6.60 -10.33 -10.17
N ILE A 147 6.98 -11.10 -9.15
CA ILE A 147 8.35 -11.18 -8.64
C ILE A 147 9.05 -12.41 -9.22
N ASP A 148 10.27 -12.19 -9.69
CA ASP A 148 11.18 -13.24 -10.13
C ASP A 148 11.95 -13.83 -8.95
N TYR A 149 11.60 -15.04 -8.54
CA TYR A 149 12.31 -15.74 -7.45
C TYR A 149 13.69 -16.28 -7.84
N GLN A 150 14.22 -15.91 -9.01
CA GLN A 150 15.62 -16.11 -9.41
C GLN A 150 16.40 -14.79 -9.37
N ASP A 151 15.72 -13.66 -9.12
CA ASP A 151 16.36 -12.36 -8.97
C ASP A 151 16.47 -11.97 -7.50
N ARG A 152 17.69 -12.10 -6.94
CA ARG A 152 18.00 -11.72 -5.57
C ARG A 152 17.68 -10.25 -5.26
N ALA A 153 17.74 -9.36 -6.25
CA ALA A 153 17.53 -7.93 -6.04
C ALA A 153 16.10 -7.59 -5.65
N THR A 154 15.13 -8.39 -6.09
CA THR A 154 13.70 -8.12 -5.90
C THR A 154 12.99 -9.16 -5.02
N CYS A 155 13.34 -10.44 -5.10
CA CYS A 155 12.61 -11.52 -4.40
C CYS A 155 12.68 -11.41 -2.87
N VAL A 156 13.70 -10.74 -2.33
CA VAL A 156 13.88 -10.55 -0.89
C VAL A 156 13.05 -9.40 -0.31
N ILE A 157 12.41 -8.58 -1.16
CA ILE A 157 11.77 -7.33 -0.73
C ILE A 157 10.26 -7.49 -0.58
N PHE A 158 9.59 -8.02 -1.61
CA PHE A 158 8.15 -7.91 -1.77
C PHE A 158 7.35 -9.04 -1.13
N GLY A 159 6.19 -8.69 -0.59
CA GLY A 159 5.20 -9.62 -0.06
C GLY A 159 3.78 -9.28 -0.53
N ASP A 160 2.84 -10.18 -0.25
CA ASP A 160 1.43 -10.06 -0.57
C ASP A 160 0.66 -9.59 0.66
N GLY A 161 -0.32 -8.71 0.45
CA GLY A 161 -1.19 -8.25 1.53
C GLY A 161 -2.20 -7.22 1.08
N ALA A 162 -3.21 -7.01 1.89
CA ALA A 162 -4.21 -5.98 1.70
C ALA A 162 -4.58 -5.32 3.02
N GLY A 163 -4.74 -4.00 2.99
CA GLY A 163 -5.37 -3.24 4.05
C GLY A 163 -6.47 -2.36 3.50
N ALA A 164 -7.52 -2.14 4.28
CA ALA A 164 -8.67 -1.34 3.90
C ALA A 164 -9.03 -0.35 5.00
N VAL A 165 -9.45 0.84 4.63
CA VAL A 165 -10.07 1.80 5.55
C VAL A 165 -11.48 2.13 5.09
N LEU A 166 -12.39 2.25 6.05
CA LEU A 166 -13.73 2.79 5.84
C LEU A 166 -13.72 4.27 6.19
N LEU A 167 -14.09 5.09 5.22
CA LEU A 167 -14.27 6.54 5.39
C LEU A 167 -15.75 6.88 5.53
N GLU A 168 -16.05 7.75 6.50
CA GLU A 168 -17.36 8.36 6.69
C GLU A 168 -17.20 9.87 6.91
N PRO A 169 -18.23 10.68 6.64
CA PRO A 169 -18.18 12.11 6.90
C PRO A 169 -18.08 12.42 8.40
N THR A 170 -17.48 13.55 8.68
CA THR A 170 -17.44 14.16 10.01
C THR A 170 -17.56 15.67 9.91
N GLU A 171 -18.27 16.27 10.85
CA GLU A 171 -18.36 17.73 11.05
C GLU A 171 -17.35 18.22 12.09
N GLU A 172 -16.65 17.31 12.76
CA GLU A 172 -15.61 17.63 13.69
C GLU A 172 -14.36 18.12 12.93
N GLU A 173 -13.46 18.83 13.61
CA GLU A 173 -12.17 19.24 13.05
C GLU A 173 -11.16 18.09 13.02
N LEU A 174 -11.61 16.96 12.51
CA LEU A 174 -10.88 15.68 12.41
C LEU A 174 -10.97 15.12 10.99
N GLY A 175 -10.20 14.07 10.72
CA GLY A 175 -10.22 13.32 9.46
C GLY A 175 -9.09 13.74 8.53
N VAL A 176 -9.21 13.45 7.25
CA VAL A 176 -8.23 13.83 6.23
C VAL A 176 -8.25 15.35 6.11
N MET A 177 -7.21 15.98 6.63
CA MET A 177 -7.12 17.44 6.72
C MET A 177 -6.53 18.06 5.45
N ASP A 178 -5.49 17.43 4.92
CA ASP A 178 -4.74 17.92 3.76
C ASP A 178 -3.94 16.79 3.13
N TYR A 179 -3.55 16.97 1.88
CA TYR A 179 -2.67 16.05 1.16
C TYR A 179 -1.81 16.77 0.14
N LEU A 180 -0.65 16.21 -0.15
CA LEU A 180 0.24 16.68 -1.18
C LEU A 180 0.74 15.49 -2.00
N HIS A 181 0.44 15.49 -3.28
CA HIS A 181 0.88 14.46 -4.21
C HIS A 181 1.98 14.98 -5.13
N PHE A 182 2.95 14.11 -5.39
CA PHE A 182 4.05 14.38 -6.30
C PHE A 182 4.34 13.14 -7.14
N SER A 183 4.68 13.33 -8.40
CA SER A 183 5.07 12.26 -9.32
C SER A 183 6.22 12.70 -10.20
N ASP A 184 7.26 11.85 -10.29
CA ASP A 184 8.42 12.08 -11.15
C ASP A 184 8.55 10.96 -12.18
N GLY A 185 8.09 11.22 -13.39
CA GLY A 185 8.18 10.28 -14.51
C GLY A 185 9.60 10.03 -15.04
N SER A 186 10.59 10.84 -14.66
CA SER A 186 11.98 10.65 -15.09
C SER A 186 12.61 9.37 -14.53
N GLY A 187 12.05 8.87 -13.43
CA GLY A 187 12.50 7.65 -12.74
C GLY A 187 11.92 6.34 -13.30
N CYS A 188 11.10 6.37 -14.35
CA CYS A 188 10.40 5.18 -14.88
C CYS A 188 11.35 4.04 -15.32
N ALA A 189 12.59 4.36 -15.68
CA ALA A 189 13.58 3.35 -16.03
C ALA A 189 14.12 2.56 -14.83
N TYR A 190 13.99 3.08 -13.60
CA TYR A 190 14.57 2.49 -12.40
C TYR A 190 13.67 1.49 -11.69
N LEU A 191 12.35 1.56 -11.92
CA LEU A 191 11.39 0.64 -11.31
C LEU A 191 10.20 0.46 -12.26
N HIS A 192 10.09 -0.72 -12.88
CA HIS A 192 9.06 -1.03 -13.84
C HIS A 192 8.88 -2.52 -14.08
N MET A 193 7.77 -2.90 -14.71
CA MET A 193 7.57 -4.20 -15.34
C MET A 193 7.47 -3.99 -16.85
N LYS A 194 8.41 -4.56 -17.64
CA LYS A 194 8.64 -4.16 -19.03
C LYS A 194 7.58 -4.66 -20.00
N ALA A 195 7.02 -5.84 -19.78
CA ALA A 195 6.04 -6.46 -20.66
C ALA A 195 4.71 -6.74 -19.96
N GLY A 196 3.67 -6.97 -20.75
CA GLY A 196 2.31 -7.20 -20.30
C GLY A 196 1.35 -6.03 -20.54
N GLY A 197 1.89 -4.84 -20.83
CA GLY A 197 1.11 -3.67 -21.22
C GLY A 197 0.97 -3.53 -22.74
N SER A 198 0.34 -2.44 -23.20
CA SER A 198 0.04 -2.17 -24.61
C SER A 198 1.29 -1.95 -25.47
N LEU A 199 2.37 -1.40 -24.90
CA LEU A 199 3.63 -1.19 -25.62
C LEU A 199 4.33 -2.50 -25.96
N LEU A 200 4.28 -3.47 -25.05
CA LEU A 200 4.91 -4.78 -25.23
C LEU A 200 3.97 -5.88 -24.67
N PRO A 201 2.95 -6.29 -25.46
CA PRO A 201 2.00 -7.32 -25.03
C PRO A 201 2.66 -8.65 -24.75
N ALA A 202 1.97 -9.49 -23.96
CA ALA A 202 2.44 -10.85 -23.64
C ALA A 202 2.63 -11.69 -24.91
N SER A 203 3.74 -12.39 -24.98
CA SER A 203 4.10 -13.31 -26.06
C SER A 203 5.07 -14.37 -25.55
N VAL A 204 5.23 -15.47 -26.29
CA VAL A 204 6.23 -16.51 -25.97
C VAL A 204 7.64 -15.89 -25.83
N ARG A 205 7.97 -14.90 -26.65
CA ARG A 205 9.26 -14.19 -26.59
C ARG A 205 9.41 -13.42 -25.29
N THR A 206 8.39 -12.64 -24.86
CA THR A 206 8.46 -11.83 -23.65
C THR A 206 8.48 -12.67 -22.39
N VAL A 207 7.73 -13.79 -22.37
CA VAL A 207 7.75 -14.78 -21.27
C VAL A 207 9.14 -15.43 -21.15
N ARG A 208 9.70 -15.96 -22.26
CA ARG A 208 11.05 -16.57 -22.26
C ARG A 208 12.15 -15.58 -21.85
N LYS A 209 11.99 -14.29 -22.15
CA LYS A 209 12.90 -13.23 -21.75
C LYS A 209 12.64 -12.71 -20.33
N ARG A 210 11.70 -13.30 -19.59
CA ARG A 210 11.36 -12.94 -18.21
C ARG A 210 10.98 -11.45 -18.00
N LEU A 211 10.34 -10.84 -19.02
CA LEU A 211 10.01 -9.39 -19.02
C LEU A 211 8.71 -9.05 -18.24
N HIS A 212 8.03 -10.06 -17.70
CA HIS A 212 6.80 -9.92 -16.90
C HIS A 212 7.08 -9.86 -15.39
N TYR A 213 8.32 -9.59 -15.02
CA TYR A 213 8.72 -9.43 -13.63
C TYR A 213 9.17 -8.00 -13.35
N VAL A 214 9.05 -7.60 -12.10
CA VAL A 214 9.51 -6.29 -11.63
C VAL A 214 11.03 -6.18 -11.80
N TYR A 215 11.46 -5.10 -12.42
CA TYR A 215 12.84 -4.65 -12.45
C TYR A 215 13.00 -3.47 -11.48
N GLN A 216 14.05 -3.51 -10.66
CA GLN A 216 14.36 -2.43 -9.72
C GLN A 216 15.86 -2.14 -9.69
N GLU A 217 16.23 -0.89 -9.97
CA GLU A 217 17.57 -0.38 -9.69
C GLU A 217 17.63 0.19 -8.26
N GLY A 218 17.89 -0.69 -7.29
CA GLY A 218 17.74 -0.42 -5.86
C GLY A 218 18.44 0.84 -5.36
N ARG A 219 19.66 1.17 -5.89
CA ARG A 219 20.43 2.35 -5.48
C ARG A 219 19.72 3.66 -5.87
N GLN A 220 19.20 3.75 -7.08
CA GLN A 220 18.51 4.95 -7.56
C GLN A 220 17.17 5.10 -6.87
N VAL A 221 16.40 3.99 -6.74
CA VAL A 221 15.13 3.98 -6.02
C VAL A 221 15.32 4.40 -4.56
N PHE A 222 16.34 3.88 -3.86
CA PHE A 222 16.66 4.27 -2.49
C PHE A 222 16.91 5.77 -2.36
N LYS A 223 17.79 6.32 -3.21
CA LYS A 223 18.16 7.75 -3.17
C LYS A 223 16.93 8.64 -3.39
N GLN A 224 16.11 8.32 -4.39
CA GLN A 224 14.91 9.09 -4.71
C GLN A 224 13.87 8.97 -3.59
N ALA A 225 13.64 7.77 -3.06
CA ALA A 225 12.67 7.54 -2.00
C ALA A 225 13.00 8.37 -0.75
N VAL A 226 14.25 8.35 -0.26
CA VAL A 226 14.65 9.13 0.92
C VAL A 226 14.43 10.62 0.70
N VAL A 227 14.86 11.15 -0.46
CA VAL A 227 14.73 12.58 -0.74
C VAL A 227 13.28 13.00 -0.88
N GLN A 228 12.50 12.29 -1.71
CA GLN A 228 11.15 12.72 -2.06
C GLN A 228 10.15 12.51 -0.90
N MET A 229 10.25 11.39 -0.17
CA MET A 229 9.39 11.17 1.00
C MET A 229 9.62 12.25 2.07
N ALA A 230 10.87 12.59 2.35
CA ALA A 230 11.16 13.66 3.31
C ALA A 230 10.67 15.02 2.80
N THR A 231 10.96 15.36 1.54
CA THR A 231 10.58 16.67 0.97
C THR A 231 9.07 16.88 0.96
N VAL A 232 8.28 15.86 0.52
CA VAL A 232 6.82 16.00 0.47
C VAL A 232 6.22 16.10 1.88
N THR A 233 6.80 15.38 2.86
CA THR A 233 6.36 15.46 4.27
C THR A 233 6.68 16.82 4.88
N GLU A 234 7.90 17.33 4.67
CA GLU A 234 8.30 18.68 5.11
C GLU A 234 7.37 19.76 4.54
N GLN A 235 7.08 19.71 3.24
CA GLN A 235 6.19 20.66 2.59
C GLN A 235 4.76 20.60 3.11
N LEU A 236 4.23 19.38 3.36
CA LEU A 236 2.89 19.20 3.90
C LEU A 236 2.79 19.75 5.34
N MET A 237 3.77 19.43 6.18
CA MET A 237 3.85 19.95 7.56
C MET A 237 3.96 21.47 7.57
N GLN A 238 4.85 22.03 6.76
CA GLN A 238 5.05 23.49 6.66
C GLN A 238 3.77 24.20 6.20
N ARG A 239 3.07 23.66 5.19
CA ARG A 239 1.81 24.22 4.68
C ARG A 239 0.72 24.28 5.75
N ASN A 240 0.74 23.33 6.69
CA ASN A 240 -0.22 23.26 7.78
C ASN A 240 0.28 23.84 9.11
N GLY A 241 1.48 24.45 9.13
CA GLY A 241 2.06 25.03 10.34
C GLY A 241 2.42 24.01 11.41
N LEU A 242 2.63 22.75 11.03
CA LEU A 242 2.93 21.64 11.94
C LEU A 242 4.43 21.39 12.06
N LYS A 243 4.83 20.93 13.24
CA LYS A 243 6.18 20.47 13.57
C LYS A 243 6.16 18.99 13.91
N PRO A 244 7.32 18.29 13.93
CA PRO A 244 7.37 16.86 14.31
C PRO A 244 6.79 16.55 15.69
N GLU A 245 6.86 17.52 16.63
CA GLU A 245 6.30 17.38 17.98
C GLU A 245 4.77 17.28 17.97
N ASP A 246 4.12 17.99 17.03
CA ASP A 246 2.65 18.04 16.89
C ASP A 246 2.07 16.76 16.28
N ILE A 247 2.92 15.89 15.71
CA ILE A 247 2.52 14.66 15.04
C ILE A 247 2.58 13.50 16.03
N ALA A 248 1.46 12.80 16.18
CA ALA A 248 1.40 11.60 17.03
C ALA A 248 2.20 10.44 16.42
N PHE A 249 1.94 10.12 15.16
CA PHE A 249 2.63 9.06 14.42
C PHE A 249 3.02 9.48 13.00
N PHE A 250 4.22 9.07 12.60
CA PHE A 250 4.67 9.09 11.22
C PHE A 250 4.48 7.70 10.62
N VAL A 251 3.69 7.60 9.55
CA VAL A 251 3.34 6.34 8.88
C VAL A 251 3.97 6.30 7.48
N PRO A 252 5.25 5.92 7.35
CA PRO A 252 5.92 5.86 6.06
C PRO A 252 5.55 4.59 5.28
N HIS A 253 5.67 4.67 3.96
CA HIS A 253 5.67 3.47 3.12
C HIS A 253 6.75 2.49 3.56
N GLN A 254 6.38 1.21 3.70
CA GLN A 254 7.26 0.14 4.18
C GLN A 254 8.06 -0.47 3.01
N ALA A 255 8.94 0.34 2.38
CA ALA A 255 9.77 -0.11 1.26
C ALA A 255 11.02 -0.86 1.71
N ASN A 256 11.69 -0.31 2.73
CA ASN A 256 12.95 -0.78 3.28
C ASN A 256 13.19 -0.05 4.60
N ARG A 257 13.58 -0.77 5.65
CA ARG A 257 13.79 -0.19 6.98
C ARG A 257 14.82 0.95 6.97
N ARG A 258 15.88 0.81 6.18
CA ARG A 258 16.90 1.87 6.05
C ARG A 258 16.37 3.15 5.40
N ILE A 259 15.40 3.03 4.47
CA ILE A 259 14.71 4.20 3.91
C ILE A 259 13.86 4.86 4.99
N ILE A 260 13.09 4.08 5.74
CA ILE A 260 12.22 4.57 6.83
C ILE A 260 13.06 5.35 7.85
N GLU A 261 14.15 4.74 8.32
CA GLU A 261 15.05 5.35 9.32
C GLU A 261 15.71 6.63 8.77
N ALA A 262 16.20 6.63 7.53
CA ALA A 262 16.80 7.80 6.92
C ALA A 262 15.82 8.97 6.71
N VAL A 263 14.55 8.65 6.38
CA VAL A 263 13.49 9.67 6.26
C VAL A 263 13.13 10.21 7.64
N ALA A 264 12.95 9.35 8.64
CA ALA A 264 12.63 9.75 10.01
C ALA A 264 13.73 10.64 10.62
N GLU A 265 15.00 10.27 10.43
CA GLU A 265 16.15 11.06 10.86
C GLU A 265 16.15 12.46 10.21
N ARG A 266 15.97 12.51 8.88
CA ARG A 266 15.93 13.78 8.14
C ARG A 266 14.79 14.70 8.58
N LEU A 267 13.64 14.12 8.93
CA LEU A 267 12.44 14.81 9.41
C LEU A 267 12.47 15.07 10.92
N GLN A 268 13.51 14.58 11.63
CA GLN A 268 13.64 14.68 13.09
C GLN A 268 12.52 13.98 13.87
N PHE A 269 11.91 12.93 13.29
CA PHE A 269 10.98 12.09 14.02
C PHE A 269 11.72 11.03 14.87
N PRO A 270 11.42 10.92 16.17
CA PRO A 270 11.93 9.82 16.98
C PRO A 270 11.32 8.50 16.47
N LEU A 271 12.12 7.44 16.41
CA LEU A 271 11.65 6.13 15.91
C LEU A 271 10.48 5.56 16.72
N SER A 272 10.28 5.99 17.96
CA SER A 272 9.11 5.62 18.77
C SER A 272 7.78 6.16 18.24
N LYS A 273 7.82 7.19 17.39
CA LYS A 273 6.64 7.73 16.69
C LYS A 273 6.49 7.20 15.27
N VAL A 274 7.38 6.32 14.81
CA VAL A 274 7.37 5.80 13.43
C VAL A 274 6.75 4.41 13.42
N MET A 275 5.67 4.23 12.67
CA MET A 275 5.08 2.91 12.48
C MET A 275 5.96 2.05 11.56
N ILE A 276 6.38 0.88 12.05
CA ILE A 276 7.25 -0.04 11.32
C ILE A 276 6.72 -1.47 11.48
N ASN A 277 6.41 -2.12 10.36
CA ASN A 277 5.99 -3.52 10.32
C ASN A 277 6.60 -4.31 9.14
N ILE A 278 7.55 -3.70 8.47
CA ILE A 278 8.22 -4.27 7.29
C ILE A 278 8.91 -5.61 7.59
N ASP A 279 9.38 -5.82 8.81
CA ASP A 279 10.05 -7.06 9.26
C ASP A 279 9.14 -8.29 9.10
N ARG A 280 7.82 -8.12 9.24
CA ARG A 280 6.81 -9.18 9.23
C ARG A 280 6.12 -9.39 7.88
N TYR A 281 6.07 -8.36 7.04
CA TYR A 281 5.26 -8.39 5.81
C TYR A 281 6.06 -8.09 4.55
N GLY A 282 7.26 -7.53 4.68
CA GLY A 282 8.00 -6.99 3.55
C GLY A 282 7.30 -5.79 2.93
N ASN A 283 7.62 -5.52 1.68
CA ASN A 283 6.98 -4.45 0.93
C ASN A 283 5.72 -4.99 0.22
N THR A 284 4.56 -4.67 0.75
CA THR A 284 3.23 -5.00 0.18
C THR A 284 2.69 -3.88 -0.73
N THR A 285 3.55 -3.03 -1.26
CA THR A 285 3.23 -1.94 -2.21
C THR A 285 2.15 -0.99 -1.66
N ALA A 286 0.95 -0.96 -2.25
CA ALA A 286 -0.14 -0.09 -1.78
C ALA A 286 -0.72 -0.53 -0.43
N GLY A 287 -0.55 -1.79 -0.04
CA GLY A 287 -1.03 -2.32 1.24
C GLY A 287 -0.24 -1.86 2.46
N THR A 288 0.96 -1.32 2.30
CA THR A 288 1.87 -1.03 3.42
C THR A 288 1.30 -0.06 4.45
N LEU A 289 0.72 1.04 4.00
CA LEU A 289 0.19 2.07 4.90
C LEU A 289 -1.05 1.60 5.67
N PRO A 290 -2.10 1.05 5.03
CA PRO A 290 -3.25 0.58 5.78
C PRO A 290 -2.93 -0.62 6.67
N LEU A 291 -1.93 -1.44 6.34
CA LEU A 291 -1.44 -2.50 7.22
C LEU A 291 -0.70 -1.94 8.45
N CYS A 292 0.04 -0.82 8.32
CA CYS A 292 0.58 -0.13 9.49
C CYS A 292 -0.56 0.40 10.37
N LEU A 293 -1.55 1.08 9.81
CA LEU A 293 -2.70 1.56 10.58
C LEU A 293 -3.44 0.43 11.31
N TYR A 294 -3.55 -0.74 10.69
CA TYR A 294 -4.16 -1.91 11.31
C TYR A 294 -3.34 -2.44 12.49
N ASP A 295 -2.02 -2.56 12.33
CA ASP A 295 -1.15 -3.11 13.38
C ASP A 295 -1.03 -2.19 14.60
N TYR A 296 -1.08 -0.87 14.38
CA TYR A 296 -0.96 0.14 15.43
C TYR A 296 -2.31 0.70 15.91
N GLU A 297 -3.44 0.13 15.46
CA GLU A 297 -4.77 0.66 15.76
C GLU A 297 -5.04 0.82 17.27
N SER A 298 -4.52 -0.09 18.10
CA SER A 298 -4.68 -0.02 19.58
C SER A 298 -3.91 1.15 20.20
N GLU A 299 -2.94 1.71 19.50
CA GLU A 299 -2.14 2.85 19.95
C GLU A 299 -2.71 4.18 19.47
N LEU A 300 -3.58 4.14 18.45
CA LEU A 300 -4.21 5.34 17.89
C LEU A 300 -5.33 5.84 18.78
N ARG A 301 -5.44 7.16 18.87
CA ARG A 301 -6.49 7.87 19.61
C ARG A 301 -7.28 8.76 18.67
N LYS A 302 -8.49 9.11 19.07
CA LYS A 302 -9.30 10.08 18.34
C LYS A 302 -8.55 11.41 18.23
N GLY A 303 -8.27 11.82 17.01
CA GLY A 303 -7.57 13.08 16.71
C GLY A 303 -6.10 12.94 16.34
N ASP A 304 -5.54 11.71 16.40
CA ASP A 304 -4.19 11.43 15.92
C ASP A 304 -4.10 11.53 14.39
#